data_e0a9de86f7e7176a893534ea46524961
#
_entry.id   e0a9de86f7e7176a893534ea46524961
#
_cell.length_a   1.000
_cell.length_b   1.000
_cell.length_c   1.000
_cell.angle_alpha   90.00
_cell.angle_beta   90.00
_cell.angle_gamma   90.00
#
_symmetry.space_group_name_H-M   'P 1'
#
loop_
_entity.id
_entity.type
_entity.pdbx_description
1 polymer ?
#
loop_
_entity_poly.entity_id
_entity_poly.type
_entity_poly.pdbx_seq_one_letter_code
_entity_poly.pdbx_strand_id
1 'polypeptide(L)'
;LKVSAVEAKPSTRKPYAPFTTSTLQQEASKKLGMSAKQAMDTAQMLYQDGHITYMRTDSPSLSGQASSAAIAAAKELFGPDSVASAPRMYGAKSKNAQEAHEAIRPSGEKFVHPDDLKNVLQGKSHLLYELIWRRTVASQMADAKLSTTTAKLQTEVDAKVAEFSASG
;
A
#
# COMPACT_ATOMS: atom_id res chain seq x y z
N LEU A 1 21.85 -1.95 34.79
CA LEU A 1 21.56 -2.28 33.40
C LEU A 1 22.62 -1.65 32.50
N LYS A 2 23.30 -2.44 31.67
CA LYS A 2 24.35 -1.97 30.75
C LYS A 2 23.97 -2.40 29.32
N VAL A 3 24.27 -1.56 28.32
CA VAL A 3 24.19 -1.95 26.93
C VAL A 3 25.36 -2.88 26.64
N SER A 4 25.07 -4.13 26.26
CA SER A 4 26.07 -5.14 25.93
C SER A 4 26.42 -5.18 24.46
N ALA A 5 25.46 -4.85 23.58
CA ALA A 5 25.68 -4.79 22.13
C ALA A 5 24.64 -3.87 21.46
N VAL A 6 25.04 -3.29 20.33
CA VAL A 6 24.14 -2.58 19.41
C VAL A 6 24.42 -3.11 18.02
N GLU A 7 23.41 -3.66 17.38
CA GLU A 7 23.49 -4.24 16.03
C GLU A 7 22.52 -3.52 15.11
N ALA A 8 23.00 -3.05 13.96
CA ALA A 8 22.16 -2.51 12.91
C ALA A 8 22.08 -3.53 11.75
N LYS A 9 20.86 -3.93 11.36
CA LYS A 9 20.65 -4.88 10.26
C LYS A 9 19.84 -4.22 9.14
N PRO A 10 20.39 -4.13 7.93
CA PRO A 10 19.62 -3.68 6.79
C PRO A 10 18.52 -4.70 6.46
N SER A 11 17.36 -4.20 6.12
CA SER A 11 16.23 -5.01 5.66
C SER A 11 15.48 -4.29 4.54
N THR A 12 14.64 -5.03 3.82
CA THR A 12 13.81 -4.46 2.77
C THR A 12 12.35 -4.85 2.99
N ARG A 13 11.44 -3.94 2.65
CA ARG A 13 10.01 -4.20 2.68
C ARG A 13 9.40 -3.95 1.31
N LYS A 14 8.79 -4.99 0.75
CA LYS A 14 8.04 -4.89 -0.52
C LYS A 14 6.75 -4.08 -0.32
N PRO A 15 6.34 -3.31 -1.34
CA PRO A 15 5.03 -2.67 -1.34
C PRO A 15 3.90 -3.69 -1.25
N TYR A 16 2.80 -3.27 -0.63
CA TYR A 16 1.57 -4.06 -0.63
C TYR A 16 0.92 -4.08 -2.02
N ALA A 17 0.21 -5.16 -2.30
CA ALA A 17 -0.59 -5.29 -3.51
C ALA A 17 -1.69 -4.21 -3.60
N PRO A 18 -2.16 -3.86 -4.80
CA PRO A 18 -3.37 -3.07 -5.01
C PRO A 18 -4.56 -3.69 -4.28
N PHE A 19 -5.61 -2.90 -4.04
CA PHE A 19 -6.73 -3.33 -3.22
C PHE A 19 -7.63 -4.34 -3.92
N THR A 20 -8.02 -5.35 -3.16
CA THR A 20 -9.24 -6.13 -3.35
C THR A 20 -10.35 -5.56 -2.46
N THR A 21 -11.59 -6.02 -2.63
CA THR A 21 -12.71 -5.63 -1.76
C THR A 21 -12.38 -5.78 -0.28
N SER A 22 -11.87 -6.96 0.12
CA SER A 22 -11.60 -7.25 1.53
C SER A 22 -10.45 -6.40 2.09
N THR A 23 -9.37 -6.19 1.33
CA THR A 23 -8.25 -5.39 1.80
C THR A 23 -8.57 -3.90 1.83
N LEU A 24 -9.42 -3.40 0.93
CA LEU A 24 -9.93 -2.02 0.97
C LEU A 24 -10.76 -1.78 2.24
N GLN A 25 -11.69 -2.69 2.56
CA GLN A 25 -12.51 -2.58 3.77
C GLN A 25 -11.65 -2.55 5.04
N GLN A 26 -10.64 -3.41 5.14
CA GLN A 26 -9.74 -3.47 6.29
C GLN A 26 -8.93 -2.18 6.46
N GLU A 27 -8.34 -1.68 5.37
CA GLU A 27 -7.52 -0.46 5.43
C GLU A 27 -8.38 0.79 5.64
N ALA A 28 -9.57 0.88 5.04
CA ALA A 28 -10.50 1.97 5.26
C ALA A 28 -11.00 2.01 6.72
N SER A 29 -11.24 0.85 7.32
CA SER A 29 -11.56 0.76 8.74
C SER A 29 -10.40 1.24 9.61
N LYS A 30 -9.20 0.71 9.37
CA LYS A 30 -8.01 1.00 10.17
C LYS A 30 -7.56 2.47 10.06
N LYS A 31 -7.55 3.03 8.86
CA LYS A 31 -6.96 4.35 8.58
C LYS A 31 -7.97 5.49 8.55
N LEU A 32 -9.22 5.21 8.17
CA LEU A 32 -10.25 6.23 7.96
C LEU A 32 -11.43 6.09 8.94
N GLY A 33 -11.42 5.07 9.83
CA GLY A 33 -12.52 4.82 10.77
C GLY A 33 -13.85 4.51 10.08
N MET A 34 -13.81 3.95 8.85
CA MET A 34 -15.02 3.62 8.10
C MET A 34 -15.47 2.20 8.42
N SER A 35 -16.77 1.99 8.60
CA SER A 35 -17.31 0.62 8.59
C SER A 35 -17.19 -0.01 7.20
N ALA A 36 -17.22 -1.35 7.13
CA ALA A 36 -17.19 -2.06 5.83
C ALA A 36 -18.30 -1.57 4.90
N LYS A 37 -19.52 -1.34 5.43
CA LYS A 37 -20.64 -0.80 4.67
C LYS A 37 -20.32 0.60 4.13
N GLN A 38 -19.85 1.51 4.98
CA GLN A 38 -19.51 2.87 4.56
C GLN A 38 -18.41 2.88 3.49
N ALA A 39 -17.37 2.04 3.63
CA ALA A 39 -16.30 1.92 2.64
C ALA A 39 -16.85 1.46 1.29
N MET A 40 -17.76 0.48 1.27
CA MET A 40 -18.33 -0.05 0.03
C MET A 40 -19.33 0.91 -0.60
N ASP A 41 -20.18 1.57 0.18
CA ASP A 41 -21.11 2.59 -0.33
C ASP A 41 -20.34 3.76 -0.97
N THR A 42 -19.26 4.21 -0.30
CA THR A 42 -18.38 5.28 -0.83
C THR A 42 -17.64 4.82 -2.09
N ALA A 43 -17.10 3.59 -2.10
CA ALA A 43 -16.43 3.04 -3.27
C ALA A 43 -17.38 2.87 -4.45
N GLN A 44 -18.64 2.52 -4.21
CA GLN A 44 -19.67 2.45 -5.25
C GLN A 44 -19.94 3.81 -5.88
N MET A 45 -20.03 4.87 -5.09
CA MET A 45 -20.16 6.24 -5.61
C MET A 45 -18.95 6.62 -6.47
N LEU A 46 -17.73 6.39 -5.97
CA LEU A 46 -16.49 6.67 -6.73
C LEU A 46 -16.44 5.91 -8.05
N TYR A 47 -16.93 4.67 -8.08
CA TYR A 47 -17.03 3.89 -9.31
C TYR A 47 -18.07 4.45 -10.27
N GLN A 48 -19.28 4.77 -9.79
CA GLN A 48 -20.36 5.33 -10.60
C GLN A 48 -19.97 6.68 -11.22
N ASP A 49 -19.21 7.48 -10.48
CA ASP A 49 -18.70 8.78 -10.94
C ASP A 49 -17.43 8.64 -11.81
N GLY A 50 -16.97 7.41 -12.08
CA GLY A 50 -15.85 7.12 -12.98
C GLY A 50 -14.47 7.37 -12.38
N HIS A 51 -14.34 7.51 -11.07
CA HIS A 51 -13.05 7.79 -10.42
C HIS A 51 -12.20 6.55 -10.15
N ILE A 52 -12.83 5.39 -9.95
CA ILE A 52 -12.15 4.11 -9.69
C ILE A 52 -12.71 2.99 -10.54
N THR A 53 -11.96 1.87 -10.61
CA THR A 53 -12.45 0.60 -11.18
C THR A 53 -13.51 -0.04 -10.29
N TYR A 54 -14.15 -1.08 -10.79
CA TYR A 54 -15.21 -1.79 -10.07
C TYR A 54 -14.72 -2.29 -8.70
N MET A 55 -15.45 -1.96 -7.64
CA MET A 55 -15.06 -2.15 -6.24
C MET A 55 -15.32 -3.56 -5.69
N ARG A 56 -16.00 -4.43 -6.42
CA ARG A 56 -16.22 -5.83 -6.01
C ARG A 56 -15.31 -6.74 -6.79
N THR A 57 -14.13 -6.99 -6.26
CA THR A 57 -13.10 -7.84 -6.88
C THR A 57 -12.26 -8.52 -5.81
N ASP A 58 -11.82 -9.72 -6.09
CA ASP A 58 -10.83 -10.46 -5.31
C ASP A 58 -9.44 -10.44 -5.97
N SER A 59 -9.33 -9.81 -7.15
CA SER A 59 -8.07 -9.70 -7.90
C SER A 59 -7.23 -8.51 -7.40
N PRO A 60 -5.97 -8.71 -7.04
CA PRO A 60 -5.01 -7.65 -6.77
C PRO A 60 -4.23 -7.23 -8.03
N SER A 61 -4.56 -7.76 -9.21
CA SER A 61 -3.80 -7.56 -10.44
C SER A 61 -4.08 -6.21 -11.08
N LEU A 62 -3.07 -5.61 -11.67
CA LEU A 62 -3.19 -4.44 -12.54
C LEU A 62 -3.00 -4.86 -13.99
N SER A 63 -3.73 -4.25 -14.90
CA SER A 63 -3.43 -4.32 -16.33
C SER A 63 -2.06 -3.68 -16.64
N GLY A 64 -1.50 -3.98 -17.78
CA GLY A 64 -0.25 -3.35 -18.24
C GLY A 64 -0.35 -1.83 -18.29
N GLN A 65 -1.50 -1.32 -18.75
CA GLN A 65 -1.78 0.11 -18.81
C GLN A 65 -1.83 0.74 -17.40
N ALA A 66 -2.52 0.12 -16.46
CA ALA A 66 -2.62 0.59 -15.09
C ALA A 66 -1.27 0.55 -14.37
N SER A 67 -0.46 -0.49 -14.60
CA SER A 67 0.90 -0.57 -14.07
C SER A 67 1.78 0.55 -14.61
N SER A 68 1.68 0.86 -15.90
CA SER A 68 2.40 1.97 -16.54
C SER A 68 1.97 3.32 -15.98
N ALA A 69 0.67 3.53 -15.75
CA ALA A 69 0.14 4.75 -15.14
C ALA A 69 0.64 4.94 -13.69
N ALA A 70 0.65 3.86 -12.90
CA ALA A 70 1.17 3.90 -11.53
C ALA A 70 2.68 4.21 -11.49
N ILE A 71 3.47 3.61 -12.40
CA ILE A 71 4.90 3.87 -12.55
C ILE A 71 5.15 5.33 -12.97
N ALA A 72 4.37 5.85 -13.92
CA ALA A 72 4.48 7.24 -14.35
C ALA A 72 4.20 8.22 -13.21
N ALA A 73 3.11 8.00 -12.46
CA ALA A 73 2.77 8.82 -11.29
C ALA A 73 3.86 8.76 -10.20
N ALA A 74 4.42 7.58 -9.91
CA ALA A 74 5.50 7.44 -8.95
C ALA A 74 6.77 8.21 -9.39
N LYS A 75 7.16 8.08 -10.66
CA LYS A 75 8.33 8.80 -11.20
C LYS A 75 8.16 10.31 -11.19
N GLU A 76 6.98 10.80 -11.54
CA GLU A 76 6.66 12.22 -11.56
C GLU A 76 6.78 12.84 -10.15
N LEU A 77 6.32 12.13 -9.12
CA LEU A 77 6.29 12.66 -7.76
C LEU A 77 7.59 12.41 -6.96
N PHE A 78 8.26 11.29 -7.19
CA PHE A 78 9.35 10.83 -6.34
C PHE A 78 10.66 10.58 -7.11
N GLY A 79 10.67 10.85 -8.41
CA GLY A 79 11.85 10.66 -9.25
C GLY A 79 11.99 9.23 -9.82
N PRO A 80 12.93 9.05 -10.76
CA PRO A 80 13.08 7.80 -11.50
C PRO A 80 13.49 6.61 -10.65
N ASP A 81 14.23 6.83 -9.55
CA ASP A 81 14.72 5.76 -8.67
C ASP A 81 13.65 5.23 -7.70
N SER A 82 12.46 5.86 -7.68
CA SER A 82 11.35 5.49 -6.79
C SER A 82 10.62 4.22 -7.23
N VAL A 83 10.81 3.75 -8.45
CA VAL A 83 10.07 2.63 -9.02
C VAL A 83 10.89 1.35 -9.04
N ALA A 84 10.20 0.21 -9.08
CA ALA A 84 10.86 -1.08 -9.29
C ALA A 84 11.49 -1.13 -10.69
N SER A 85 12.56 -1.95 -10.84
CA SER A 85 13.26 -2.15 -12.10
C SER A 85 12.40 -2.77 -13.22
N ALA A 86 11.33 -3.45 -12.82
CA ALA A 86 10.30 -4.00 -13.72
C ALA A 86 8.92 -3.84 -13.07
N PRO A 87 7.83 -3.79 -13.87
CA PRO A 87 6.48 -3.74 -13.33
C PRO A 87 6.21 -4.91 -12.37
N ARG A 88 5.68 -4.62 -11.19
CA ARG A 88 5.34 -5.64 -10.20
C ARG A 88 4.03 -6.31 -10.56
N MET A 89 4.05 -7.62 -10.57
CA MET A 89 2.87 -8.44 -10.79
C MET A 89 2.35 -8.96 -9.45
N TYR A 90 1.03 -8.80 -9.25
CA TYR A 90 0.31 -9.30 -8.08
C TYR A 90 -0.78 -10.26 -8.52
N GLY A 91 -1.05 -11.28 -7.70
CA GLY A 91 -2.00 -12.34 -8.04
C GLY A 91 -1.31 -13.58 -8.64
N ALA A 92 -2.00 -14.72 -8.58
CA ALA A 92 -1.54 -15.95 -9.21
C ALA A 92 -1.62 -15.80 -10.73
N LYS A 93 -0.63 -16.32 -11.45
CA LYS A 93 -0.74 -16.58 -12.89
C LYS A 93 -1.79 -17.69 -13.08
N SER A 94 -3.06 -17.33 -13.08
CA SER A 94 -4.11 -18.26 -13.43
C SER A 94 -3.99 -18.58 -14.92
N LYS A 95 -3.67 -19.83 -15.25
CA LYS A 95 -3.66 -20.30 -16.64
C LYS A 95 -5.04 -20.27 -17.31
N ASN A 96 -6.10 -20.03 -16.53
CA ASN A 96 -7.50 -20.06 -16.97
C ASN A 96 -8.25 -18.77 -16.58
N ALA A 97 -7.60 -17.60 -16.61
CA ALA A 97 -8.26 -16.32 -16.36
C ALA A 97 -9.21 -15.98 -17.52
N GLN A 98 -10.41 -16.52 -17.48
CA GLN A 98 -11.48 -16.26 -18.46
C GLN A 98 -12.18 -14.91 -18.20
N GLU A 99 -11.89 -14.25 -17.08
CA GLU A 99 -12.20 -12.85 -16.80
C GLU A 99 -11.12 -12.31 -15.88
N ALA A 100 -10.20 -11.52 -16.43
CA ALA A 100 -9.18 -10.85 -15.64
C ALA A 100 -9.81 -9.66 -14.90
N HIS A 101 -10.42 -9.92 -13.74
CA HIS A 101 -10.84 -8.84 -12.84
C HIS A 101 -9.59 -8.06 -12.41
N GLU A 102 -9.63 -6.75 -12.58
CA GLU A 102 -8.60 -5.87 -12.06
C GLU A 102 -8.81 -5.59 -10.56
N ALA A 103 -7.74 -5.12 -9.93
CA ALA A 103 -7.77 -4.55 -8.59
C ALA A 103 -8.60 -3.25 -8.55
N ILE A 104 -8.97 -2.82 -7.36
CA ILE A 104 -9.56 -1.50 -7.13
C ILE A 104 -8.43 -0.47 -7.26
N ARG A 105 -8.54 0.39 -8.27
CA ARG A 105 -7.55 1.40 -8.63
C ARG A 105 -8.21 2.67 -9.18
N PRO A 106 -7.49 3.80 -9.25
CA PRO A 106 -7.97 4.95 -10.00
C PRO A 106 -8.25 4.59 -11.46
N SER A 107 -9.29 5.17 -12.03
CA SER A 107 -9.70 4.96 -13.42
C SER A 107 -8.76 5.66 -14.40
N GLY A 108 -8.86 5.27 -15.68
CA GLY A 108 -8.15 5.91 -16.78
C GLY A 108 -6.71 5.44 -16.98
N GLU A 109 -6.07 6.06 -17.96
CA GLU A 109 -4.69 5.79 -18.39
C GLU A 109 -3.69 6.67 -17.66
N LYS A 110 -4.12 7.80 -17.14
CA LYS A 110 -3.37 8.68 -16.24
C LYS A 110 -4.20 8.85 -14.97
N PHE A 111 -3.60 8.50 -13.84
CA PHE A 111 -4.29 8.63 -12.54
C PHE A 111 -4.35 10.09 -12.12
N VAL A 112 -5.55 10.60 -11.91
CA VAL A 112 -5.75 11.95 -11.39
C VAL A 112 -5.19 12.02 -9.97
N HIS A 113 -4.36 13.04 -9.70
CA HIS A 113 -3.82 13.20 -8.36
C HIS A 113 -4.93 13.56 -7.36
N PRO A 114 -4.92 13.03 -6.12
CA PRO A 114 -5.96 13.34 -5.14
C PRO A 114 -6.16 14.84 -4.89
N ASP A 115 -5.09 15.63 -4.94
CA ASP A 115 -5.17 17.08 -4.75
C ASP A 115 -5.98 17.78 -5.83
N ASP A 116 -5.97 17.29 -7.06
CA ASP A 116 -6.74 17.84 -8.18
C ASP A 116 -8.25 17.54 -8.02
N LEU A 117 -8.61 16.58 -7.18
CA LEU A 117 -10.00 16.20 -6.90
C LEU A 117 -10.57 16.83 -5.62
N LYS A 118 -9.84 17.67 -4.90
CA LYS A 118 -10.31 18.31 -3.65
C LYS A 118 -11.58 19.13 -3.81
N ASN A 119 -11.80 19.71 -4.99
CA ASN A 119 -13.00 20.49 -5.29
C ASN A 119 -14.16 19.62 -5.83
N VAL A 120 -13.89 18.36 -6.20
CA VAL A 120 -14.87 17.42 -6.75
C VAL A 120 -15.30 16.41 -5.69
N LEU A 121 -14.33 15.83 -4.99
CA LEU A 121 -14.55 14.86 -3.93
C LEU A 121 -14.37 15.52 -2.56
N GLN A 122 -15.31 15.28 -1.66
CA GLN A 122 -15.25 15.85 -0.32
C GLN A 122 -15.32 14.76 0.76
N GLY A 123 -14.79 15.08 1.95
CA GLY A 123 -14.89 14.23 3.12
C GLY A 123 -14.39 12.79 2.87
N LYS A 124 -15.23 11.81 3.19
CA LYS A 124 -14.86 10.38 3.09
C LYS A 124 -14.60 9.91 1.67
N SER A 125 -15.23 10.50 0.66
CA SER A 125 -15.02 10.13 -0.75
C SER A 125 -13.61 10.52 -1.20
N HIS A 126 -13.15 11.71 -0.85
CA HIS A 126 -11.78 12.13 -1.13
C HIS A 126 -10.74 11.26 -0.41
N LEU A 127 -10.94 11.01 0.89
CA LEU A 127 -10.03 10.18 1.70
C LEU A 127 -9.94 8.73 1.17
N LEU A 128 -11.05 8.16 0.75
CA LEU A 128 -11.06 6.79 0.21
C LEU A 128 -10.39 6.74 -1.17
N TYR A 129 -10.64 7.73 -2.04
CA TYR A 129 -9.94 7.85 -3.31
C TYR A 129 -8.43 7.98 -3.11
N GLU A 130 -7.99 8.86 -2.21
CA GLU A 130 -6.58 9.06 -1.87
C GLU A 130 -5.94 7.76 -1.36
N LEU A 131 -6.64 7.00 -0.51
CA LEU A 131 -6.17 5.71 0.01
C LEU A 131 -5.95 4.71 -1.14
N ILE A 132 -6.90 4.63 -2.08
CA ILE A 132 -6.82 3.76 -3.26
C ILE A 132 -5.68 4.20 -4.18
N TRP A 133 -5.58 5.50 -4.47
CA TRP A 133 -4.55 6.07 -5.31
C TRP A 133 -3.14 5.78 -4.74
N ARG A 134 -2.92 6.09 -3.47
CA ARG A 134 -1.63 5.85 -2.78
C ARG A 134 -1.25 4.36 -2.80
N ARG A 135 -2.19 3.46 -2.55
CA ARG A 135 -1.93 2.01 -2.59
C ARG A 135 -1.54 1.55 -3.99
N THR A 136 -2.24 2.03 -5.00
CA THR A 136 -1.98 1.64 -6.40
C THR A 136 -0.62 2.13 -6.86
N VAL A 137 -0.29 3.41 -6.64
CA VAL A 137 1.01 3.98 -7.00
C VAL A 137 2.14 3.29 -6.24
N ALA A 138 2.01 3.17 -4.91
CA ALA A 138 3.02 2.51 -4.07
C ALA A 138 3.26 1.05 -4.47
N SER A 139 2.25 0.36 -5.00
CA SER A 139 2.41 -1.04 -5.44
C SER A 139 3.49 -1.23 -6.51
N GLN A 140 3.78 -0.20 -7.30
CA GLN A 140 4.78 -0.23 -8.36
C GLN A 140 6.13 0.41 -7.96
N MET A 141 6.25 0.89 -6.73
CA MET A 141 7.47 1.51 -6.23
C MET A 141 8.55 0.47 -5.89
N ALA A 142 9.78 0.92 -5.75
CA ALA A 142 10.91 0.13 -5.26
C ALA A 142 10.68 -0.36 -3.82
N ASP A 143 11.41 -1.38 -3.41
CA ASP A 143 11.39 -1.85 -2.01
C ASP A 143 11.89 -0.74 -1.08
N ALA A 144 11.20 -0.54 0.03
CA ALA A 144 11.69 0.34 1.08
C ALA A 144 12.93 -0.29 1.72
N LYS A 145 14.01 0.49 1.79
CA LYS A 145 15.23 0.12 2.50
C LYS A 145 15.07 0.57 3.95
N LEU A 146 15.21 -0.37 4.86
CA LEU A 146 15.07 -0.15 6.30
C LEU A 146 16.37 -0.54 7.00
N SER A 147 16.63 0.08 8.14
CA SER A 147 17.68 -0.33 9.06
C SER A 147 17.04 -0.56 10.42
N THR A 148 17.06 -1.80 10.90
CA THR A 148 16.59 -2.13 12.23
C THR A 148 17.78 -2.15 13.18
N THR A 149 17.74 -1.30 14.20
CA THR A 149 18.76 -1.26 15.24
C THR A 149 18.25 -2.04 16.45
N THR A 150 19.03 -3.02 16.90
CA THR A 150 18.73 -3.79 18.10
C THR A 150 19.78 -3.49 19.18
N ALA A 151 19.34 -2.97 20.31
CA ALA A 151 20.15 -2.81 21.51
C ALA A 151 19.92 -4.01 22.45
N LYS A 152 21.00 -4.68 22.83
CA LYS A 152 21.01 -5.71 23.86
C LYS A 152 21.45 -5.08 25.18
N LEU A 153 20.71 -5.36 26.22
CA LEU A 153 20.94 -4.84 27.56
C LEU A 153 21.12 -6.00 28.52
N GLN A 154 22.09 -5.90 29.40
CA GLN A 154 22.35 -6.91 30.41
C GLN A 154 22.36 -6.28 31.81
N THR A 155 21.89 -7.03 32.78
CA THR A 155 22.05 -6.74 34.18
C THR A 155 22.34 -8.03 34.94
N GLU A 156 23.07 -7.89 36.02
CA GLU A 156 23.37 -9.00 36.95
C GLU A 156 22.60 -8.77 38.23
N VAL A 157 21.87 -9.80 38.66
CA VAL A 157 21.10 -9.83 39.89
C VAL A 157 21.32 -11.21 40.53
N ASP A 158 21.83 -11.27 41.75
CA ASP A 158 22.11 -12.51 42.50
C ASP A 158 22.96 -13.52 41.70
N ALA A 159 24.04 -13.04 41.06
CA ALA A 159 24.96 -13.80 40.21
C ALA A 159 24.29 -14.45 38.98
N LYS A 160 23.08 -13.99 38.58
CA LYS A 160 22.39 -14.39 37.36
C LYS A 160 22.36 -13.22 36.39
N VAL A 161 22.71 -13.49 35.13
CA VAL A 161 22.63 -12.50 34.05
C VAL A 161 21.23 -12.51 33.47
N ALA A 162 20.58 -11.37 33.47
CA ALA A 162 19.33 -11.15 32.77
C ALA A 162 19.59 -10.31 31.50
N GLU A 163 19.08 -10.77 30.36
CA GLU A 163 19.22 -10.09 29.08
C GLU A 163 17.87 -9.55 28.61
N PHE A 164 17.91 -8.34 28.04
CA PHE A 164 16.77 -7.68 27.41
C PHE A 164 17.20 -7.20 26.04
N SER A 165 16.25 -7.08 25.11
CA SER A 165 16.49 -6.47 23.81
C SER A 165 15.40 -5.47 23.48
N ALA A 166 15.80 -4.37 22.84
CA ALA A 166 14.89 -3.39 22.25
C ALA A 166 15.28 -3.17 20.81
N SER A 167 14.30 -3.12 19.91
CA SER A 167 14.51 -2.93 18.48
C SER A 167 13.64 -1.80 17.96
N GLY A 168 14.19 -1.01 17.04
CA GLY A 168 13.48 0.09 16.38
C GLY A 168 14.09 0.43 15.01
#